data_de8a9e6408e9cbc04c77d792e3f71e63
#
_entry.id   de8a9e6408e9cbc04c77d792e3f71e63
#
_cell.length_a   1.000
_cell.length_b   1.000
_cell.length_c   1.000
_cell.angle_alpha   90.00
_cell.angle_beta   90.00
_cell.angle_gamma   90.00
#
_symmetry.space_group_name_H-M   'P 1'
#
loop_
_entity.id
_entity.type
_entity.pdbx_description
1 polymer ?
#
loop_
_entity_poly.entity_id
_entity_poly.type
_entity_poly.pdbx_seq_one_letter_code
_entity_poly.pdbx_strand_id
1 'polypeptide(L)'
;MTETLVRSLKAGLIGTGIQASLTPAMHMAEGAAQGIRYDYELIDLNLLGASEKDLPRLLADAERRGFAGLNITHPCKQAVIPYLDELAPEARQLGAVNTVVLRSGRRYGHNTDWWGFAEGFRRGLPDADLFSAVQLGAGGAGVATAYAALSLGLQRLVVFDREAGRAQALARMLSPLFSRAEVAAGNDLPSEMNNAAGLIHATPTGMAKYPGLPLDAELLSRSLWVAEIVYFPLETALLREARRRGCKTLDGGGMAVFQAVGAFRLFTGLEPDAARMLGHFRAMTG
;
A
#
# COMPACT_ATOMS: atom_id res chain seq x y z
N MET A 1 -22.30 -36.53 -16.35
CA MET A 1 -21.16 -35.82 -15.73
C MET A 1 -21.30 -34.35 -16.11
N THR A 2 -21.80 -33.54 -15.19
CA THR A 2 -21.90 -32.09 -15.37
C THR A 2 -20.47 -31.52 -15.26
N GLU A 3 -19.90 -31.04 -16.36
CA GLU A 3 -18.69 -30.22 -16.32
C GLU A 3 -18.97 -29.03 -15.42
N THR A 4 -18.36 -29.02 -14.25
CA THR A 4 -18.35 -27.84 -13.40
C THR A 4 -17.57 -26.77 -14.16
N LEU A 5 -18.26 -25.77 -14.70
CA LEU A 5 -17.65 -24.61 -15.35
C LEU A 5 -16.69 -23.96 -14.31
N VAL A 6 -15.40 -24.23 -14.45
CA VAL A 6 -14.37 -23.59 -13.64
C VAL A 6 -14.39 -22.12 -13.98
N ARG A 7 -14.76 -21.27 -13.03
CA ARG A 7 -14.73 -19.81 -13.21
C ARG A 7 -13.31 -19.40 -13.52
N SER A 8 -13.09 -18.76 -14.65
CA SER A 8 -11.78 -18.25 -15.07
C SER A 8 -11.74 -16.73 -14.91
N LEU A 9 -10.63 -16.20 -14.41
CA LEU A 9 -10.42 -14.77 -14.23
C LEU A 9 -8.99 -14.41 -14.61
N LYS A 10 -8.83 -13.29 -15.30
CA LYS A 10 -7.53 -12.73 -15.66
C LYS A 10 -7.35 -11.35 -15.02
N ALA A 11 -6.21 -11.13 -14.37
CA ALA A 11 -5.82 -9.85 -13.83
C ALA A 11 -4.34 -9.58 -14.12
N GLY A 12 -3.84 -8.42 -13.75
CA GLY A 12 -2.43 -8.12 -13.94
C GLY A 12 -1.93 -6.99 -13.06
N LEU A 13 -0.63 -6.72 -13.15
CA LEU A 13 0.05 -5.60 -12.49
C LEU A 13 0.81 -4.79 -13.53
N ILE A 14 0.54 -3.48 -13.59
CA ILE A 14 1.29 -2.52 -14.42
C ILE A 14 2.23 -1.71 -13.55
N GLY A 15 3.49 -1.63 -13.92
CA GLY A 15 4.49 -0.79 -13.26
C GLY A 15 5.89 -1.01 -13.80
N THR A 16 6.88 -0.48 -13.12
CA THR A 16 8.29 -0.53 -13.51
C THR A 16 9.08 -1.39 -12.52
N GLY A 17 9.86 -2.36 -13.03
CA GLY A 17 10.72 -3.22 -12.20
C GLY A 17 9.95 -4.13 -11.26
N ILE A 18 8.84 -4.69 -11.71
CA ILE A 18 7.86 -5.43 -10.91
C ILE A 18 8.08 -6.95 -10.89
N GLN A 19 9.16 -7.45 -11.47
CA GLN A 19 9.40 -8.90 -11.66
C GLN A 19 9.49 -9.68 -10.33
N ALA A 20 9.90 -9.03 -9.25
CA ALA A 20 9.96 -9.64 -7.92
C ALA A 20 8.66 -9.49 -7.11
N SER A 21 7.56 -9.02 -7.72
CA SER A 21 6.29 -8.84 -7.02
C SER A 21 5.69 -10.17 -6.58
N LEU A 22 5.29 -10.26 -5.32
CA LEU A 22 4.61 -11.44 -4.76
C LEU A 22 3.08 -11.42 -5.02
N THR A 23 2.55 -10.32 -5.54
CA THR A 23 1.13 -10.14 -5.82
C THR A 23 0.55 -11.24 -6.72
N PRO A 24 1.20 -11.65 -7.83
CA PRO A 24 0.70 -12.73 -8.67
C PRO A 24 0.49 -14.04 -7.90
N ALA A 25 1.51 -14.44 -7.12
CA ALA A 25 1.46 -15.69 -6.37
C ALA A 25 0.34 -15.68 -5.32
N MET A 26 0.14 -14.57 -4.61
CA MET A 26 -0.95 -14.40 -3.64
C MET A 26 -2.32 -14.54 -4.30
N HIS A 27 -2.55 -13.83 -5.43
CA HIS A 27 -3.83 -13.89 -6.13
C HIS A 27 -4.12 -15.26 -6.73
N MET A 28 -3.13 -15.89 -7.36
CA MET A 28 -3.29 -17.20 -7.98
C MET A 28 -3.55 -18.29 -6.92
N ALA A 29 -2.83 -18.27 -5.79
CA ALA A 29 -3.04 -19.22 -4.71
C ALA A 29 -4.43 -19.09 -4.07
N GLU A 30 -4.88 -17.85 -3.82
CA GLU A 30 -6.21 -17.61 -3.29
C GLU A 30 -7.29 -17.99 -4.30
N GLY A 31 -7.11 -17.68 -5.59
CA GLY A 31 -8.01 -18.11 -6.66
C GLY A 31 -8.15 -19.63 -6.72
N ALA A 32 -7.04 -20.37 -6.70
CA ALA A 32 -7.04 -21.82 -6.70
C ALA A 32 -7.78 -22.40 -5.47
N ALA A 33 -7.57 -21.81 -4.29
CA ALA A 33 -8.26 -22.24 -3.06
C ALA A 33 -9.77 -21.99 -3.10
N GLN A 34 -10.23 -21.04 -3.93
CA GLN A 34 -11.66 -20.77 -4.16
C GLN A 34 -12.21 -21.40 -5.44
N GLY A 35 -11.46 -22.31 -6.09
CA GLY A 35 -11.90 -22.99 -7.31
C GLY A 35 -11.95 -22.09 -8.55
N ILE A 36 -11.18 -21.00 -8.57
CA ILE A 36 -11.05 -20.09 -9.70
C ILE A 36 -9.73 -20.38 -10.44
N ARG A 37 -9.79 -20.57 -11.74
CA ARG A 37 -8.60 -20.48 -12.58
C ARG A 37 -8.21 -19.00 -12.71
N TYR A 38 -7.23 -18.59 -11.89
CA TYR A 38 -6.81 -17.21 -11.80
C TYR A 38 -5.48 -17.01 -12.53
N ASP A 39 -5.52 -16.34 -13.67
CA ASP A 39 -4.33 -15.97 -14.44
C ASP A 39 -3.91 -14.55 -14.06
N TYR A 40 -2.65 -14.36 -13.61
CA TYR A 40 -2.15 -13.05 -13.22
C TYR A 40 -0.88 -12.71 -13.98
N GLU A 41 -0.87 -11.58 -14.70
CA GLU A 41 0.21 -11.17 -15.61
C GLU A 41 0.95 -9.94 -15.10
N LEU A 42 2.28 -9.94 -15.23
CA LEU A 42 3.12 -8.78 -14.97
C LEU A 42 3.33 -8.00 -16.28
N ILE A 43 2.86 -6.76 -16.31
CA ILE A 43 3.02 -5.82 -17.43
C ILE A 43 4.10 -4.82 -17.03
N ASP A 44 5.38 -5.26 -17.13
CA ASP A 44 6.53 -4.47 -16.72
C ASP A 44 6.93 -3.48 -17.81
N LEU A 45 6.78 -2.18 -17.53
CA LEU A 45 7.09 -1.12 -18.48
C LEU A 45 8.55 -1.15 -18.93
N ASN A 46 9.49 -1.51 -18.05
CA ASN A 46 10.90 -1.62 -18.43
C ASN A 46 11.14 -2.69 -19.48
N LEU A 47 10.52 -3.86 -19.31
CA LEU A 47 10.68 -4.97 -20.25
C LEU A 47 9.99 -4.70 -21.58
N LEU A 48 8.92 -3.90 -21.57
CA LEU A 48 8.19 -3.52 -22.77
C LEU A 48 8.80 -2.32 -23.50
N GLY A 49 9.83 -1.66 -22.93
CA GLY A 49 10.32 -0.38 -23.42
C GLY A 49 9.24 0.71 -23.45
N ALA A 50 8.30 0.63 -22.52
CA ALA A 50 7.12 1.49 -22.41
C ALA A 50 7.24 2.48 -21.23
N SER A 51 6.35 3.44 -21.19
CA SER A 51 6.25 4.48 -20.16
C SER A 51 4.80 4.71 -19.74
N GLU A 52 4.57 5.64 -18.81
CA GLU A 52 3.21 6.05 -18.41
C GLU A 52 2.35 6.57 -19.59
N LYS A 53 2.97 7.07 -20.65
CA LYS A 53 2.29 7.54 -21.88
C LYS A 53 1.61 6.39 -22.64
N ASP A 54 2.04 5.16 -22.41
CA ASP A 54 1.48 3.96 -23.02
C ASP A 54 0.26 3.40 -22.26
N LEU A 55 -0.09 3.95 -21.09
CA LEU A 55 -1.22 3.49 -20.28
C LEU A 55 -2.53 3.36 -21.05
N PRO A 56 -2.94 4.32 -21.90
CA PRO A 56 -4.19 4.17 -22.68
C PRO A 56 -4.20 2.90 -23.52
N ARG A 57 -3.09 2.61 -24.19
CA ARG A 57 -2.92 1.42 -25.05
C ARG A 57 -2.93 0.14 -24.20
N LEU A 58 -2.21 0.13 -23.07
CA LEU A 58 -2.11 -1.03 -22.18
C LEU A 58 -3.46 -1.36 -21.53
N LEU A 59 -4.23 -0.34 -21.10
CA LEU A 59 -5.58 -0.52 -20.57
C LEU A 59 -6.54 -1.09 -21.63
N ALA A 60 -6.52 -0.53 -22.85
CA ALA A 60 -7.34 -1.01 -23.96
C ALA A 60 -6.96 -2.45 -24.38
N ASP A 61 -5.68 -2.81 -24.31
CA ASP A 61 -5.24 -4.18 -24.55
C ASP A 61 -5.76 -5.16 -23.49
N ALA A 62 -5.66 -4.80 -22.21
CA ALA A 62 -6.18 -5.60 -21.12
C ALA A 62 -7.71 -5.85 -21.26
N GLU A 63 -8.47 -4.81 -21.64
CA GLU A 63 -9.91 -4.92 -21.92
C GLU A 63 -10.18 -5.92 -23.04
N ARG A 64 -9.51 -5.81 -24.20
CA ARG A 64 -9.68 -6.73 -25.33
C ARG A 64 -9.34 -8.18 -24.96
N ARG A 65 -8.36 -8.38 -24.06
CA ARG A 65 -7.90 -9.68 -23.58
C ARG A 65 -8.76 -10.24 -22.43
N GLY A 66 -9.83 -9.52 -22.03
CA GLY A 66 -10.79 -9.95 -21.02
C GLY A 66 -10.27 -9.93 -19.59
N PHE A 67 -9.36 -8.98 -19.25
CA PHE A 67 -8.94 -8.78 -17.87
C PHE A 67 -10.12 -8.27 -17.03
N ALA A 68 -10.28 -8.80 -15.82
CA ALA A 68 -11.23 -8.31 -14.83
C ALA A 68 -10.72 -7.02 -14.16
N GLY A 69 -9.39 -6.84 -14.12
CA GLY A 69 -8.78 -5.64 -13.57
C GLY A 69 -7.26 -5.69 -13.57
N LEU A 70 -6.68 -4.57 -13.13
CA LEU A 70 -5.25 -4.35 -13.11
C LEU A 70 -4.86 -3.69 -11.78
N ASN A 71 -3.86 -4.23 -11.10
CA ASN A 71 -3.15 -3.46 -10.09
C ASN A 71 -2.19 -2.49 -10.80
N ILE A 72 -2.03 -1.33 -10.20
CA ILE A 72 -1.20 -0.24 -10.72
C ILE A 72 -0.17 0.14 -9.65
N THR A 73 1.11 0.13 -10.02
CA THR A 73 2.17 0.56 -9.11
C THR A 73 3.04 1.66 -9.70
N HIS A 74 4.15 1.98 -9.06
CA HIS A 74 5.07 3.02 -9.51
C HIS A 74 5.53 2.80 -10.96
N PRO A 75 5.55 3.85 -11.79
CA PRO A 75 5.19 5.25 -11.53
C PRO A 75 3.72 5.58 -11.85
N CYS A 76 2.89 4.63 -12.23
CA CYS A 76 1.63 4.79 -12.94
C CYS A 76 0.43 5.22 -12.08
N LYS A 77 0.53 5.20 -10.73
CA LYS A 77 -0.64 5.40 -9.83
C LYS A 77 -1.41 6.71 -10.01
N GLN A 78 -0.72 7.78 -10.38
CA GLN A 78 -1.35 9.08 -10.70
C GLN A 78 -1.63 9.20 -12.19
N ALA A 79 -0.69 8.75 -13.02
CA ALA A 79 -0.76 8.86 -14.47
C ALA A 79 -1.95 8.08 -15.09
N VAL A 80 -2.48 7.06 -14.40
CA VAL A 80 -3.62 6.27 -14.88
C VAL A 80 -4.96 7.00 -14.75
N ILE A 81 -5.08 7.96 -13.82
CA ILE A 81 -6.35 8.62 -13.46
C ILE A 81 -7.09 9.23 -14.66
N PRO A 82 -6.43 9.96 -15.58
CA PRO A 82 -7.12 10.58 -16.74
C PRO A 82 -7.78 9.56 -17.69
N TYR A 83 -7.44 8.28 -17.58
CA TYR A 83 -7.94 7.20 -18.45
C TYR A 83 -9.02 6.34 -17.79
N LEU A 84 -9.54 6.77 -16.63
CA LEU A 84 -10.56 6.06 -15.87
C LEU A 84 -11.91 6.79 -15.98
N ASP A 85 -12.99 6.01 -16.05
CA ASP A 85 -14.34 6.56 -16.14
C ASP A 85 -14.89 7.03 -14.79
N GLU A 86 -14.44 6.37 -13.70
CA GLU A 86 -14.94 6.65 -12.36
C GLU A 86 -13.86 6.37 -11.31
N LEU A 87 -13.82 7.17 -10.26
CA LEU A 87 -12.94 6.99 -9.11
C LEU A 87 -13.77 6.74 -7.87
N ALA A 88 -13.38 5.73 -7.11
CA ALA A 88 -13.86 5.57 -5.74
C ALA A 88 -13.50 6.80 -4.88
N PRO A 89 -14.31 7.14 -3.87
CA PRO A 89 -14.11 8.34 -3.07
C PRO A 89 -12.69 8.50 -2.52
N GLU A 90 -12.14 7.41 -1.96
CA GLU A 90 -10.79 7.40 -1.40
C GLU A 90 -9.70 7.57 -2.48
N ALA A 91 -9.85 6.94 -3.64
CA ALA A 91 -8.91 7.10 -4.75
C ALA A 91 -8.88 8.55 -5.25
N ARG A 92 -10.04 9.21 -5.26
CA ARG A 92 -10.18 10.64 -5.60
C ARG A 92 -9.50 11.52 -4.57
N GLN A 93 -9.73 11.25 -3.28
CA GLN A 93 -9.14 12.01 -2.17
C GLN A 93 -7.62 11.87 -2.11
N LEU A 94 -7.12 10.66 -2.37
CA LEU A 94 -5.68 10.36 -2.38
C LEU A 94 -4.99 10.86 -3.67
N GLY A 95 -5.74 11.13 -4.73
CA GLY A 95 -5.16 11.45 -6.04
C GLY A 95 -4.29 10.34 -6.61
N ALA A 96 -4.55 9.08 -6.24
CA ALA A 96 -3.76 7.92 -6.65
C ALA A 96 -4.63 6.66 -6.72
N VAL A 97 -4.41 5.86 -7.76
CA VAL A 97 -5.09 4.59 -8.02
C VAL A 97 -4.05 3.48 -8.02
N ASN A 98 -4.26 2.44 -7.21
CA ASN A 98 -3.45 1.22 -7.25
C ASN A 98 -4.22 0.01 -7.80
N THR A 99 -5.52 0.15 -8.05
CA THR A 99 -6.38 -0.94 -8.53
C THR A 99 -7.41 -0.39 -9.51
N VAL A 100 -7.42 -0.91 -10.73
CA VAL A 100 -8.39 -0.59 -11.78
C VAL A 100 -9.27 -1.81 -12.03
N VAL A 101 -10.57 -1.69 -11.85
CA VAL A 101 -11.56 -2.72 -12.21
C VAL A 101 -12.05 -2.44 -13.62
N LEU A 102 -12.04 -3.47 -14.46
CA LEU A 102 -12.54 -3.45 -15.84
C LEU A 102 -13.87 -4.20 -15.90
N ARG A 103 -14.95 -3.47 -16.06
CA ARG A 103 -16.31 -4.08 -16.04
C ARG A 103 -17.25 -3.34 -16.98
N SER A 104 -17.94 -4.10 -17.82
CA SER A 104 -18.97 -3.58 -18.77
C SER A 104 -18.45 -2.42 -19.63
N GLY A 105 -17.21 -2.52 -20.10
CA GLY A 105 -16.58 -1.48 -20.94
C GLY A 105 -16.22 -0.20 -20.21
N ARG A 106 -16.23 -0.19 -18.87
CA ARG A 106 -15.85 0.94 -18.02
C ARG A 106 -14.68 0.59 -17.10
N ARG A 107 -13.93 1.62 -16.70
CA ARG A 107 -12.71 1.58 -15.88
C ARG A 107 -12.96 2.27 -14.56
N TYR A 108 -12.96 1.50 -13.47
CA TYR A 108 -13.20 2.03 -12.12
C TYR A 108 -11.89 2.03 -11.33
N GLY A 109 -11.46 3.20 -10.86
CA GLY A 109 -10.23 3.37 -10.10
C GLY A 109 -10.46 3.31 -8.60
N HIS A 110 -9.67 2.47 -7.92
CA HIS A 110 -9.66 2.31 -6.48
C HIS A 110 -8.26 2.46 -5.91
N ASN A 111 -8.18 2.70 -4.60
CA ASN A 111 -6.93 2.64 -3.86
C ASN A 111 -7.07 1.68 -2.69
N THR A 112 -6.44 0.50 -2.79
CA THR A 112 -6.44 -0.51 -1.73
C THR A 112 -5.24 -0.41 -0.79
N ASP A 113 -4.26 0.47 -1.07
CA ASP A 113 -3.06 0.63 -0.24
C ASP A 113 -3.41 1.17 1.14
N TRP A 114 -4.22 2.24 1.21
CA TRP A 114 -4.63 2.82 2.48
C TRP A 114 -5.42 1.82 3.33
N TRP A 115 -6.34 1.10 2.70
CA TRP A 115 -7.13 0.07 3.38
C TRP A 115 -6.25 -1.08 3.86
N GLY A 116 -5.28 -1.50 3.03
CA GLY A 116 -4.30 -2.52 3.37
C GLY A 116 -3.46 -2.15 4.58
N PHE A 117 -2.99 -0.91 4.66
CA PHE A 117 -2.27 -0.43 5.83
C PHE A 117 -3.20 -0.35 7.06
N ALA A 118 -4.40 0.21 6.93
CA ALA A 118 -5.35 0.35 8.03
C ALA A 118 -5.73 -1.01 8.63
N GLU A 119 -6.00 -2.01 7.79
CA GLU A 119 -6.36 -3.35 8.24
C GLU A 119 -5.18 -4.07 8.88
N GLY A 120 -3.97 -3.95 8.30
CA GLY A 120 -2.73 -4.45 8.89
C GLY A 120 -2.45 -3.83 10.26
N PHE A 121 -2.61 -2.51 10.37
CA PHE A 121 -2.40 -1.77 11.60
C PHE A 121 -3.38 -2.18 12.71
N ARG A 122 -4.68 -2.24 12.38
CA ARG A 122 -5.73 -2.65 13.36
C ARG A 122 -5.48 -4.04 13.92
N ARG A 123 -4.98 -4.97 13.11
CA ARG A 123 -4.69 -6.36 13.54
C ARG A 123 -3.36 -6.49 14.26
N GLY A 124 -2.33 -5.78 13.82
CA GLY A 124 -0.97 -5.89 14.35
C GLY A 124 -0.72 -5.03 15.59
N LEU A 125 -1.43 -3.91 15.71
CA LEU A 125 -1.29 -2.94 16.78
C LEU A 125 -2.67 -2.51 17.34
N PRO A 126 -3.50 -3.46 17.82
CA PRO A 126 -4.89 -3.17 18.25
C PRO A 126 -4.98 -2.15 19.39
N ASP A 127 -3.96 -2.12 20.26
CA ASP A 127 -3.90 -1.23 21.43
C ASP A 127 -2.94 -0.05 21.21
N ALA A 128 -2.72 0.37 19.96
CA ALA A 128 -1.87 1.52 19.67
C ALA A 128 -2.51 2.81 20.16
N ASP A 129 -1.72 3.65 20.85
CA ASP A 129 -2.16 5.00 21.16
C ASP A 129 -2.18 5.84 19.88
N LEU A 130 -3.34 6.35 19.50
CA LEU A 130 -3.57 7.17 18.32
C LEU A 130 -3.63 8.67 18.65
N PHE A 131 -3.05 9.10 19.77
CA PHE A 131 -2.99 10.51 20.10
C PHE A 131 -2.09 11.29 19.13
N SER A 132 -0.86 10.80 18.87
CA SER A 132 0.07 11.47 17.97
C SER A 132 1.02 10.50 17.28
N ALA A 133 1.38 10.80 16.04
CA ALA A 133 2.41 10.06 15.32
C ALA A 133 3.27 10.99 14.44
N VAL A 134 4.51 10.57 14.26
CA VAL A 134 5.41 11.10 13.24
C VAL A 134 5.39 10.16 12.05
N GLN A 135 5.34 10.71 10.84
CA GLN A 135 5.51 9.94 9.61
C GLN A 135 6.75 10.42 8.85
N LEU A 136 7.60 9.47 8.47
CA LEU A 136 8.72 9.70 7.58
C LEU A 136 8.34 9.25 6.17
N GLY A 137 8.35 10.20 5.23
CA GLY A 137 8.00 9.99 3.83
C GLY A 137 6.60 10.46 3.46
N ALA A 138 6.55 11.28 2.40
CA ALA A 138 5.33 11.83 1.79
C ALA A 138 5.20 11.45 0.30
N GLY A 139 5.80 10.32 -0.10
CA GLY A 139 5.63 9.72 -1.42
C GLY A 139 4.29 8.98 -1.55
N GLY A 140 4.07 8.27 -2.66
CA GLY A 140 2.80 7.59 -2.93
C GLY A 140 2.33 6.62 -1.83
N ALA A 141 3.25 5.87 -1.20
CA ALA A 141 2.91 5.02 -0.07
C ALA A 141 2.66 5.87 1.20
N GLY A 142 3.46 6.94 1.42
CA GLY A 142 3.28 7.85 2.55
C GLY A 142 1.92 8.57 2.54
N VAL A 143 1.40 8.90 1.36
CA VAL A 143 0.04 9.44 1.21
C VAL A 143 -0.99 8.42 1.70
N ALA A 144 -0.87 7.16 1.29
CA ALA A 144 -1.80 6.10 1.68
C ALA A 144 -1.75 5.78 3.19
N THR A 145 -0.54 5.74 3.78
CA THR A 145 -0.36 5.48 5.22
C THR A 145 -0.86 6.62 6.09
N ALA A 146 -0.61 7.87 5.70
CA ALA A 146 -1.12 9.05 6.39
C ALA A 146 -2.66 9.08 6.39
N TYR A 147 -3.26 8.88 5.21
CA TYR A 147 -4.72 8.78 5.08
C TYR A 147 -5.29 7.65 5.95
N ALA A 148 -4.66 6.48 5.92
CA ALA A 148 -5.08 5.32 6.70
C ALA A 148 -5.00 5.59 8.21
N ALA A 149 -3.90 6.15 8.71
CA ALA A 149 -3.71 6.46 10.13
C ALA A 149 -4.77 7.47 10.62
N LEU A 150 -5.04 8.51 9.84
CA LEU A 150 -6.10 9.49 10.15
C LEU A 150 -7.50 8.85 10.10
N SER A 151 -7.75 7.94 9.17
CA SER A 151 -9.01 7.18 9.08
C SER A 151 -9.21 6.23 10.27
N LEU A 152 -8.12 5.77 10.90
CA LEU A 152 -8.14 4.98 12.13
C LEU A 152 -8.40 5.82 13.39
N GLY A 153 -8.36 7.15 13.28
CA GLY A 153 -8.64 8.06 14.39
C GLY A 153 -7.39 8.72 14.98
N LEU A 154 -6.25 8.68 14.27
CA LEU A 154 -5.06 9.42 14.70
C LEU A 154 -5.38 10.91 14.83
N GLN A 155 -5.09 11.50 16.00
CA GLN A 155 -5.49 12.86 16.31
C GLN A 155 -4.46 13.92 15.87
N ARG A 156 -3.16 13.56 15.85
CA ARG A 156 -2.09 14.44 15.38
C ARG A 156 -1.11 13.66 14.52
N LEU A 157 -0.84 14.15 13.31
CA LEU A 157 0.14 13.60 12.38
C LEU A 157 1.13 14.67 11.95
N VAL A 158 2.42 14.45 12.23
CA VAL A 158 3.50 15.30 11.74
C VAL A 158 4.31 14.56 10.69
N VAL A 159 4.35 15.11 9.49
CA VAL A 159 4.98 14.47 8.33
C VAL A 159 6.34 15.10 8.05
N PHE A 160 7.33 14.26 7.85
CA PHE A 160 8.67 14.65 7.40
C PHE A 160 8.96 14.00 6.04
N ASP A 161 9.60 14.76 5.17
CA ASP A 161 10.15 14.27 3.90
C ASP A 161 11.45 15.01 3.60
N ARG A 162 12.38 14.37 2.91
CA ARG A 162 13.61 15.04 2.47
C ARG A 162 13.33 16.26 1.61
N GLU A 163 12.26 16.21 0.83
CA GLU A 163 11.70 17.35 0.10
C GLU A 163 10.57 17.97 0.94
N ALA A 164 10.88 18.99 1.74
CA ALA A 164 9.92 19.64 2.65
C ALA A 164 8.60 20.04 1.96
N GLY A 165 8.66 20.40 0.68
CA GLY A 165 7.47 20.70 -0.13
C GLY A 165 6.48 19.53 -0.24
N ARG A 166 6.95 18.28 -0.22
CA ARG A 166 6.08 17.09 -0.25
C ARG A 166 5.34 16.92 1.07
N ALA A 167 6.02 17.06 2.19
CA ALA A 167 5.37 17.00 3.52
C ALA A 167 4.30 18.09 3.66
N GLN A 168 4.60 19.32 3.24
CA GLN A 168 3.65 20.42 3.24
C GLN A 168 2.46 20.17 2.31
N ALA A 169 2.69 19.62 1.12
CA ALA A 169 1.63 19.30 0.17
C ALA A 169 0.70 18.22 0.75
N LEU A 170 1.26 17.18 1.39
CA LEU A 170 0.49 16.12 2.03
C LEU A 170 -0.35 16.68 3.19
N ALA A 171 0.22 17.51 4.06
CA ALA A 171 -0.51 18.14 5.15
C ALA A 171 -1.68 18.99 4.62
N ARG A 172 -1.44 19.86 3.62
CA ARG A 172 -2.50 20.66 2.98
C ARG A 172 -3.61 19.82 2.33
N MET A 173 -3.27 18.66 1.78
CA MET A 173 -4.24 17.76 1.16
C MET A 173 -5.13 17.07 2.20
N LEU A 174 -4.55 16.63 3.31
CA LEU A 174 -5.27 15.82 4.30
C LEU A 174 -6.03 16.65 5.34
N SER A 175 -5.55 17.83 5.74
CA SER A 175 -6.18 18.67 6.77
C SER A 175 -7.67 18.94 6.51
N PRO A 176 -8.15 19.28 5.31
CA PRO A 176 -9.56 19.50 5.07
C PRO A 176 -10.41 18.23 5.09
N LEU A 177 -9.79 17.06 4.85
CA LEU A 177 -10.47 15.75 4.88
C LEU A 177 -10.67 15.24 6.30
N PHE A 178 -9.76 15.62 7.22
CA PHE A 178 -9.74 15.15 8.60
C PHE A 178 -9.75 16.33 9.58
N SER A 179 -10.82 17.12 9.56
CA SER A 179 -10.94 18.36 10.33
C SER A 179 -10.85 18.23 11.86
N ARG A 180 -10.95 17.01 12.38
CA ARG A 180 -10.79 16.71 13.82
C ARG A 180 -9.35 16.34 14.20
N ALA A 181 -8.47 16.20 13.23
CA ALA A 181 -7.07 15.88 13.44
C ALA A 181 -6.16 17.06 13.06
N GLU A 182 -5.06 17.21 13.75
CA GLU A 182 -3.99 18.11 13.37
C GLU A 182 -3.07 17.40 12.37
N VAL A 183 -2.87 17.97 11.19
CA VAL A 183 -1.93 17.43 10.19
C VAL A 183 -0.96 18.53 9.80
N ALA A 184 0.33 18.32 10.07
CA ALA A 184 1.36 19.32 9.85
C ALA A 184 2.60 18.72 9.15
N ALA A 185 3.37 19.59 8.47
CA ALA A 185 4.73 19.26 8.07
C ALA A 185 5.68 19.62 9.21
N GLY A 186 6.56 18.69 9.59
CA GLY A 186 7.53 18.89 10.66
C GLY A 186 8.79 19.60 10.18
N ASN A 187 9.48 20.22 11.14
CA ASN A 187 10.78 20.89 10.95
C ASN A 187 11.84 20.51 12.00
N ASP A 188 11.42 19.91 13.12
CA ASP A 188 12.28 19.44 14.21
C ASP A 188 11.91 18.01 14.56
N LEU A 189 12.55 17.04 13.91
CA LEU A 189 12.26 15.62 14.08
C LEU A 189 12.50 15.16 15.53
N PRO A 190 13.60 15.47 16.21
CA PRO A 190 13.82 15.09 17.61
C PRO A 190 12.72 15.57 18.54
N SER A 191 12.31 16.83 18.45
CA SER A 191 11.23 17.38 19.26
C SER A 191 9.90 16.67 19.04
N GLU A 192 9.53 16.41 17.78
CA GLU A 192 8.29 15.72 17.44
C GLU A 192 8.30 14.25 17.89
N MET A 193 9.41 13.56 17.75
CA MET A 193 9.56 12.16 18.19
C MET A 193 9.45 12.01 19.71
N ASN A 194 9.93 12.99 20.49
CA ASN A 194 9.79 12.98 21.94
C ASN A 194 8.34 13.07 22.43
N ASN A 195 7.46 13.63 21.61
CA ASN A 195 6.05 13.84 21.92
C ASN A 195 5.12 12.86 21.17
N ALA A 196 5.68 11.99 20.35
CA ALA A 196 4.90 11.04 19.58
C ALA A 196 4.55 9.78 20.37
N ALA A 197 3.37 9.24 20.13
CA ALA A 197 2.98 7.89 20.53
C ALA A 197 3.41 6.84 19.49
N GLY A 198 3.65 7.26 18.23
CA GLY A 198 4.04 6.36 17.18
C GLY A 198 4.86 6.94 16.04
N LEU A 199 5.49 6.02 15.31
CA LEU A 199 6.26 6.30 14.10
C LEU A 199 5.71 5.49 12.94
N ILE A 200 5.41 6.16 11.82
CA ILE A 200 5.11 5.52 10.54
C ILE A 200 6.31 5.77 9.62
N HIS A 201 6.93 4.69 9.14
CA HIS A 201 8.02 4.79 8.19
C HIS A 201 7.55 4.40 6.78
N ALA A 202 7.55 5.38 5.87
CA ALA A 202 7.06 5.27 4.50
C ALA A 202 8.09 5.77 3.48
N THR A 203 9.40 5.57 3.77
CA THR A 203 10.49 5.84 2.83
C THR A 203 11.11 4.55 2.31
N PRO A 204 11.91 4.59 1.24
CA PRO A 204 12.63 3.42 0.75
C PRO A 204 13.78 2.92 1.64
N THR A 205 14.17 3.69 2.68
CA THR A 205 15.27 3.30 3.59
C THR A 205 14.91 2.00 4.31
N GLY A 206 15.83 1.07 4.39
CA GLY A 206 15.58 -0.28 4.95
C GLY A 206 15.31 -1.34 3.90
N MET A 207 14.96 -0.95 2.66
CA MET A 207 14.94 -1.90 1.53
C MET A 207 16.36 -2.45 1.28
N ALA A 208 16.45 -3.66 0.72
CA ALA A 208 17.73 -4.27 0.37
C ALA A 208 18.65 -3.34 -0.47
N LYS A 209 18.04 -2.56 -1.37
CA LYS A 209 18.72 -1.58 -2.22
C LYS A 209 19.13 -0.30 -1.48
N TYR A 210 18.47 0.03 -0.38
CA TYR A 210 18.68 1.25 0.41
C TYR A 210 18.79 0.91 1.90
N PRO A 211 19.82 0.17 2.34
CA PRO A 211 19.95 -0.29 3.72
C PRO A 211 20.17 0.88 4.69
N GLY A 212 19.88 0.65 5.98
CA GLY A 212 20.14 1.60 7.05
C GLY A 212 18.89 1.95 7.86
N LEU A 213 19.08 2.91 8.78
CA LEU A 213 18.01 3.49 9.61
C LEU A 213 17.52 4.79 8.97
N PRO A 214 16.21 5.06 9.00
CA PRO A 214 15.65 6.30 8.46
C PRO A 214 15.81 7.50 9.41
N LEU A 215 16.18 7.26 10.68
CA LEU A 215 16.36 8.26 11.73
C LEU A 215 17.42 7.79 12.74
N ASP A 216 17.84 8.71 13.60
CA ASP A 216 18.73 8.36 14.72
C ASP A 216 17.99 7.38 15.66
N ALA A 217 18.66 6.27 15.98
CA ALA A 217 18.14 5.24 16.86
C ALA A 217 17.78 5.79 18.27
N GLU A 218 18.48 6.81 18.76
CA GLU A 218 18.21 7.44 20.06
C GLU A 218 16.77 7.99 20.17
N LEU A 219 16.14 8.30 19.06
CA LEU A 219 14.77 8.80 19.00
C LEU A 219 13.70 7.69 19.19
N LEU A 220 14.10 6.42 19.19
CA LEU A 220 13.19 5.30 19.39
C LEU A 220 13.01 5.00 20.89
N SER A 221 11.99 5.58 21.52
CA SER A 221 11.65 5.29 22.91
C SER A 221 10.74 4.03 22.99
N ARG A 222 10.84 3.29 24.12
CA ARG A 222 10.05 2.05 24.34
C ARG A 222 8.53 2.26 24.34
N SER A 223 8.07 3.49 24.51
CA SER A 223 6.63 3.82 24.50
C SER A 223 6.05 3.90 23.11
N LEU A 224 6.90 4.00 22.08
CA LEU A 224 6.45 4.12 20.69
C LEU A 224 5.91 2.81 20.15
N TRP A 225 4.88 2.92 19.31
CA TRP A 225 4.67 1.94 18.27
C TRP A 225 5.36 2.38 16.98
N VAL A 226 5.87 1.42 16.23
CA VAL A 226 6.60 1.65 14.97
C VAL A 226 5.97 0.83 13.88
N ALA A 227 5.38 1.49 12.88
CA ALA A 227 4.82 0.86 11.68
C ALA A 227 5.75 1.09 10.49
N GLU A 228 6.22 0.00 9.92
CA GLU A 228 7.09 -0.04 8.74
C GLU A 228 6.28 -0.45 7.53
N ILE A 229 6.53 0.17 6.37
CA ILE A 229 5.91 -0.27 5.11
C ILE A 229 6.83 -1.07 4.21
N VAL A 230 8.14 -1.02 4.43
CA VAL A 230 9.07 -1.90 3.73
C VAL A 230 8.75 -3.33 4.11
N TYR A 231 8.54 -4.18 3.10
CA TYR A 231 8.23 -5.59 3.28
C TYR A 231 9.27 -6.53 2.64
N PHE A 232 10.34 -5.95 2.08
CA PHE A 232 11.46 -6.72 1.55
C PHE A 232 12.78 -5.99 1.82
N PRO A 233 13.55 -6.46 2.84
CA PRO A 233 13.23 -7.57 3.78
C PRO A 233 12.08 -7.21 4.74
N LEU A 234 11.39 -8.21 5.30
CA LEU A 234 10.36 -7.98 6.32
C LEU A 234 10.97 -7.41 7.61
N GLU A 235 12.14 -7.93 8.01
CA GLU A 235 12.85 -7.39 9.16
C GLU A 235 13.89 -6.35 8.73
N THR A 236 13.45 -5.09 8.68
CA THR A 236 14.34 -3.95 8.40
C THR A 236 15.23 -3.63 9.60
N ALA A 237 16.29 -2.84 9.37
CA ALA A 237 17.14 -2.32 10.46
C ALA A 237 16.31 -1.51 11.48
N LEU A 238 15.30 -0.76 11.00
CA LEU A 238 14.39 -0.01 11.86
C LEU A 238 13.59 -0.93 12.80
N LEU A 239 12.97 -1.97 12.28
CA LEU A 239 12.16 -2.89 13.10
C LEU A 239 13.01 -3.64 14.12
N ARG A 240 14.19 -4.08 13.73
CA ARG A 240 15.15 -4.75 14.63
C ARG A 240 15.56 -3.84 15.78
N GLU A 241 15.92 -2.59 15.48
CA GLU A 241 16.30 -1.62 16.49
C GLU A 241 15.13 -1.22 17.39
N ALA A 242 13.94 -1.00 16.82
CA ALA A 242 12.73 -0.70 17.58
C ALA A 242 12.38 -1.83 18.56
N ARG A 243 12.45 -3.09 18.14
CA ARG A 243 12.24 -4.26 19.01
C ARG A 243 13.28 -4.34 20.11
N ARG A 244 14.56 -4.10 19.79
CA ARG A 244 15.65 -4.08 20.78
C ARG A 244 15.41 -3.04 21.88
N ARG A 245 14.77 -1.93 21.53
CA ARG A 245 14.41 -0.83 22.46
C ARG A 245 13.07 -1.05 23.16
N GLY A 246 12.34 -2.10 22.82
CA GLY A 246 11.06 -2.47 23.46
C GLY A 246 9.84 -1.77 22.88
N CYS A 247 9.94 -1.19 21.66
CA CYS A 247 8.79 -0.64 20.94
C CYS A 247 7.83 -1.77 20.48
N LYS A 248 6.55 -1.46 20.40
CA LYS A 248 5.60 -2.30 19.65
C LYS A 248 5.84 -2.10 18.16
N THR A 249 5.88 -3.16 17.35
CA THR A 249 6.25 -3.04 15.93
C THR A 249 5.24 -3.70 15.01
N LEU A 250 5.04 -3.08 13.84
CA LEU A 250 4.29 -3.63 12.71
C LEU A 250 5.20 -3.64 11.48
N ASP A 251 5.34 -4.78 10.81
CA ASP A 251 6.05 -4.90 9.53
C ASP A 251 5.18 -4.55 8.32
N GLY A 252 5.82 -4.37 7.17
CA GLY A 252 5.13 -4.00 5.93
C GLY A 252 4.34 -5.13 5.27
N GLY A 253 4.47 -6.37 5.75
CA GLY A 253 3.78 -7.53 5.19
C GLY A 253 2.27 -7.42 5.29
N GLY A 254 1.76 -6.84 6.39
CA GLY A 254 0.33 -6.60 6.55
C GLY A 254 -0.23 -5.73 5.43
N MET A 255 0.37 -4.58 5.15
CA MET A 255 -0.08 -3.70 4.06
C MET A 255 0.01 -4.41 2.70
N ALA A 256 1.12 -5.12 2.44
CA ALA A 256 1.34 -5.83 1.17
C ALA A 256 0.27 -6.91 0.92
N VAL A 257 -0.17 -7.62 1.95
CA VAL A 257 -1.20 -8.65 1.82
C VAL A 257 -2.60 -8.05 1.76
N PHE A 258 -2.96 -7.13 2.67
CA PHE A 258 -4.32 -6.62 2.71
C PHE A 258 -4.67 -5.76 1.48
N GLN A 259 -3.72 -5.03 0.87
CA GLN A 259 -4.00 -4.39 -0.43
C GLN A 259 -4.37 -5.43 -1.50
N ALA A 260 -3.71 -6.60 -1.50
CA ALA A 260 -4.03 -7.69 -2.43
C ALA A 260 -5.38 -8.35 -2.10
N VAL A 261 -5.73 -8.50 -0.82
CA VAL A 261 -7.08 -8.92 -0.35
C VAL A 261 -8.15 -7.97 -0.89
N GLY A 262 -7.95 -6.66 -0.78
CA GLY A 262 -8.85 -5.66 -1.33
C GLY A 262 -9.00 -5.73 -2.85
N ALA A 263 -7.88 -5.86 -3.57
CA ALA A 263 -7.88 -5.99 -5.02
C ALA A 263 -8.55 -7.29 -5.49
N PHE A 264 -8.28 -8.42 -4.82
CA PHE A 264 -8.91 -9.70 -5.12
C PHE A 264 -10.44 -9.61 -5.00
N ARG A 265 -10.95 -9.03 -3.90
CA ARG A 265 -12.38 -8.79 -3.71
C ARG A 265 -12.99 -7.96 -4.84
N LEU A 266 -12.31 -6.89 -5.25
CA LEU A 266 -12.75 -6.01 -6.33
C LEU A 266 -12.82 -6.74 -7.69
N PHE A 267 -11.82 -7.56 -8.01
CA PHE A 267 -11.74 -8.28 -9.28
C PHE A 267 -12.71 -9.46 -9.36
N THR A 268 -12.88 -10.20 -8.25
CA THR A 268 -13.65 -11.44 -8.24
C THR A 268 -15.09 -11.25 -7.79
N GLY A 269 -15.35 -10.24 -6.95
CA GLY A 269 -16.60 -10.10 -6.21
C GLY A 269 -16.77 -11.12 -5.08
N LEU A 270 -15.70 -11.89 -4.75
CA LEU A 270 -15.69 -12.87 -3.66
C LEU A 270 -14.86 -12.35 -2.48
N GLU A 271 -15.19 -12.81 -1.29
CA GLU A 271 -14.39 -12.51 -0.09
C GLU A 271 -13.20 -13.46 -0.01
N PRO A 272 -11.94 -12.94 -0.07
CA PRO A 272 -10.76 -13.78 0.08
C PRO A 272 -10.50 -14.13 1.54
N ASP A 273 -9.86 -15.29 1.77
CA ASP A 273 -9.38 -15.67 3.08
C ASP A 273 -8.05 -14.93 3.39
N ALA A 274 -8.16 -13.85 4.14
CA ALA A 274 -7.02 -13.02 4.50
C ALA A 274 -5.98 -13.77 5.35
N ALA A 275 -6.38 -14.75 6.18
CA ALA A 275 -5.45 -15.54 6.97
C ALA A 275 -4.64 -16.48 6.07
N ARG A 276 -5.27 -17.09 5.09
CA ARG A 276 -4.58 -17.92 4.07
C ARG A 276 -3.61 -17.08 3.23
N MET A 277 -4.03 -15.90 2.77
CA MET A 277 -3.16 -15.00 2.01
C MET A 277 -1.96 -14.54 2.84
N LEU A 278 -2.13 -14.20 4.12
CA LEU A 278 -1.04 -13.91 5.06
C LEU A 278 -0.09 -15.09 5.25
N GLY A 279 -0.64 -16.30 5.44
CA GLY A 279 0.16 -17.52 5.57
C GLY A 279 0.99 -17.80 4.31
N HIS A 280 0.38 -17.63 3.14
CA HIS A 280 1.07 -17.82 1.86
C HIS A 280 2.20 -16.77 1.66
N PHE A 281 1.92 -15.50 1.96
CA PHE A 281 2.92 -14.44 1.91
C PHE A 281 4.12 -14.74 2.83
N ARG A 282 3.88 -15.14 4.08
CA ARG A 282 4.94 -15.51 5.02
C ARG A 282 5.79 -16.67 4.51
N ALA A 283 5.17 -17.68 3.90
CA ALA A 283 5.91 -18.80 3.31
C ALA A 283 6.82 -18.39 2.14
N MET A 284 6.53 -17.29 1.47
CA MET A 284 7.37 -16.75 0.37
C MET A 284 8.46 -15.80 0.86
N THR A 285 8.36 -15.25 2.07
CA THR A 285 9.26 -14.21 2.59
C THR A 285 10.10 -14.65 3.78
N GLY A 286 9.81 -15.77 4.40
CA GLY A 286 10.55 -16.42 5.49
C GLY A 286 11.43 -17.48 4.97
#